data_dd014c23b120360cf1f54633d094748d
#
_entry.id   dd014c23b120360cf1f54633d094748d
#
_cell.length_a   1.000
_cell.length_b   1.000
_cell.length_c   1.000
_cell.angle_alpha   90.00
_cell.angle_beta   90.00
_cell.angle_gamma   90.00
#
_symmetry.space_group_name_H-M   'P 1'
#
loop_
_entity.id
_entity.type
_entity.pdbx_description
1 polymer ?
#
loop_
_entity_poly.entity_id
_entity_poly.type
_entity_poly.pdbx_seq_one_letter_code
_entity_poly.pdbx_strand_id
1 'polypeptide(L)'
;LTDVELYKAMTKDGTIIPEDRFNKLLLDLEKALAKLAADYADAPAPGFTHLQHAQPVIFGHELAKHAHAISRDIERLQQWWERTGVSPLGAGALSGSALSQDPVLSAHTLGFHSSAENSIDAVRDRDFAAEFLFIAALVGVHLSQIGEEWTIWATTEFGWAKLNDAYSTGSSIMPQKKNPDIAELARGKSGRLIGDLTALLVTLKG
;
A
#
# COMPACT_ATOMS: atom_id res chain seq x y z
N LEU A 1 -7.62 -25.11 1.76
CA LEU A 1 -8.77 -24.22 1.96
C LEU A 1 -9.67 -24.36 0.74
N THR A 2 -10.96 -24.68 0.97
CA THR A 2 -11.95 -24.65 -0.10
C THR A 2 -12.20 -23.20 -0.51
N ASP A 3 -12.67 -22.96 -1.74
CA ASP A 3 -12.99 -21.60 -2.22
C ASP A 3 -13.98 -20.88 -1.28
N VAL A 4 -14.87 -21.64 -0.62
CA VAL A 4 -15.82 -21.13 0.40
C VAL A 4 -15.11 -20.70 1.69
N GLU A 5 -14.09 -21.43 2.13
CA GLU A 5 -13.30 -21.07 3.31
C GLU A 5 -12.37 -19.89 3.03
N LEU A 6 -11.82 -19.83 1.81
CA LEU A 6 -11.05 -18.68 1.33
C LEU A 6 -11.95 -17.45 1.26
N TYR A 7 -13.15 -17.58 0.68
CA TYR A 7 -14.13 -16.50 0.60
C TYR A 7 -14.56 -16.02 2.00
N LYS A 8 -14.87 -16.94 2.92
CA LYS A 8 -15.21 -16.60 4.32
C LYS A 8 -14.05 -15.95 5.08
N ALA A 9 -12.82 -16.34 4.78
CA ALA A 9 -11.62 -15.71 5.34
C ALA A 9 -11.35 -14.33 4.72
N MET A 10 -11.83 -14.08 3.51
CA MET A 10 -11.71 -12.82 2.77
C MET A 10 -12.87 -11.86 3.02
N THR A 11 -13.94 -12.30 3.68
CA THR A 11 -15.11 -11.49 3.98
C THR A 11 -15.43 -11.52 5.46
N LYS A 12 -15.55 -10.36 6.07
CA LYS A 12 -16.14 -10.17 7.38
C LYS A 12 -17.26 -9.15 7.23
N ASP A 13 -18.46 -9.52 7.62
CA ASP A 13 -19.65 -8.66 7.50
C ASP A 13 -19.98 -8.24 6.05
N GLY A 14 -19.62 -9.08 5.06
CA GLY A 14 -19.83 -8.81 3.64
C GLY A 14 -18.78 -7.94 2.97
N THR A 15 -17.76 -7.49 3.70
CA THR A 15 -16.63 -6.72 3.17
C THR A 15 -15.46 -7.63 2.82
N ILE A 16 -14.75 -7.33 1.74
CA ILE A 16 -13.56 -8.09 1.30
C ILE A 16 -12.38 -7.71 2.21
N ILE A 17 -11.95 -8.67 3.05
CA ILE A 17 -10.91 -8.49 4.09
C ILE A 17 -9.54 -7.97 3.59
N PRO A 18 -9.02 -8.28 2.38
CA PRO A 18 -7.73 -7.76 1.95
C PRO A 18 -7.65 -6.23 1.96
N GLU A 19 -8.73 -5.55 1.57
CA GLU A 19 -8.78 -4.10 1.58
C GLU A 19 -8.79 -3.55 3.01
N ASP A 20 -9.64 -4.08 3.88
CA ASP A 20 -9.74 -3.65 5.28
C ASP A 20 -8.38 -3.77 5.98
N ARG A 21 -7.67 -4.87 5.75
CA ARG A 21 -6.36 -5.09 6.37
C ARG A 21 -5.29 -4.15 5.80
N PHE A 22 -5.24 -3.99 4.48
CA PHE A 22 -4.26 -3.13 3.81
C PHE A 22 -4.52 -1.66 4.16
N ASN A 23 -5.76 -1.22 4.04
CA ASN A 23 -6.18 0.12 4.43
C ASN A 23 -5.90 0.40 5.91
N LYS A 24 -6.22 -0.56 6.80
CA LYS A 24 -5.91 -0.43 8.22
C LYS A 24 -4.42 -0.26 8.49
N LEU A 25 -3.56 -1.02 7.82
CA LEU A 25 -2.11 -0.91 8.00
C LEU A 25 -1.59 0.47 7.53
N LEU A 26 -2.11 0.99 6.42
CA LEU A 26 -1.78 2.34 5.94
C LEU A 26 -2.25 3.42 6.92
N LEU A 27 -3.47 3.30 7.46
CA LEU A 27 -4.00 4.21 8.47
C LEU A 27 -3.17 4.17 9.77
N ASP A 28 -2.75 2.98 10.21
CA ASP A 28 -1.93 2.83 11.39
C ASP A 28 -0.54 3.46 11.18
N LEU A 29 0.05 3.31 9.99
CA LEU A 29 1.30 3.96 9.61
C LEU A 29 1.15 5.49 9.56
N GLU A 30 0.10 5.99 8.89
CA GLU A 30 -0.19 7.43 8.82
C GLU A 30 -0.33 8.05 10.21
N LYS A 31 -1.11 7.41 11.09
CA LYS A 31 -1.28 7.86 12.49
C LYS A 31 0.04 7.88 13.25
N ALA A 32 0.89 6.86 13.07
CA ALA A 32 2.19 6.81 13.72
C ALA A 32 3.10 7.94 13.23
N LEU A 33 3.13 8.22 11.93
CA LEU A 33 3.89 9.31 11.33
C LEU A 33 3.35 10.68 11.77
N ALA A 34 2.03 10.86 11.77
CA ALA A 34 1.38 12.09 12.22
C ALA A 34 1.65 12.37 13.71
N LYS A 35 1.58 11.32 14.55
CA LYS A 35 1.93 11.46 15.96
C LYS A 35 3.39 11.85 16.14
N LEU A 36 4.30 11.20 15.43
CA LEU A 36 5.72 11.51 15.50
C LEU A 36 5.99 12.94 15.03
N ALA A 37 5.32 13.39 13.95
CA ALA A 37 5.42 14.77 13.48
C ALA A 37 4.93 15.78 14.52
N ALA A 38 3.86 15.47 15.26
CA ALA A 38 3.36 16.31 16.34
C ALA A 38 4.32 16.35 17.53
N ASP A 39 4.91 15.21 17.90
CA ASP A 39 5.88 15.12 18.99
C ASP A 39 7.14 15.99 18.74
N TYR A 40 7.45 16.31 17.47
CA TYR A 40 8.59 17.14 17.06
C TYR A 40 8.18 18.45 16.37
N ALA A 41 6.97 18.95 16.67
CA ALA A 41 6.44 20.16 16.04
C ALA A 41 7.27 21.45 16.33
N ASP A 42 8.03 21.45 17.42
CA ASP A 42 8.86 22.60 17.84
C ASP A 42 10.38 22.29 17.73
N ALA A 43 10.76 21.15 17.15
CA ALA A 43 12.16 20.75 17.03
C ALA A 43 12.80 21.34 15.75
N PRO A 44 13.72 22.32 15.84
CA PRO A 44 14.44 22.80 14.68
C PRO A 44 15.46 21.77 14.20
N ALA A 45 15.56 21.61 12.88
CA ALA A 45 16.53 20.75 12.24
C ALA A 45 17.09 21.42 10.97
N PRO A 46 18.29 21.04 10.50
CA PRO A 46 18.74 21.48 9.19
C PRO A 46 17.93 20.74 8.11
N GLY A 47 17.44 21.47 7.12
CA GLY A 47 16.95 20.88 5.89
C GLY A 47 18.10 20.52 4.97
N PHE A 48 17.90 19.53 4.09
CA PHE A 48 18.91 19.08 3.15
C PHE A 48 18.40 19.08 1.71
N THR A 49 19.26 19.46 0.79
CA THR A 49 19.13 19.19 -0.63
C THR A 49 20.46 18.61 -1.11
N HIS A 50 20.44 17.54 -1.90
CA HIS A 50 21.65 16.83 -2.33
C HIS A 50 22.56 16.42 -1.17
N LEU A 51 21.99 16.08 -0.01
CA LEU A 51 22.70 15.83 1.25
C LEU A 51 23.60 16.99 1.73
N GLN A 52 23.35 18.21 1.25
CA GLN A 52 23.99 19.44 1.70
C GLN A 52 23.01 20.24 2.56
N HIS A 53 23.52 20.92 3.58
CA HIS A 53 22.71 21.80 4.42
C HIS A 53 22.03 22.86 3.58
N ALA A 54 20.72 22.99 3.74
CA ALA A 54 19.89 24.01 3.14
C ALA A 54 19.31 24.92 4.24
N GLN A 55 18.07 25.34 4.11
CA GLN A 55 17.42 26.19 5.10
C GLN A 55 17.03 25.38 6.34
N PRO A 56 16.92 26.02 7.53
CA PRO A 56 16.33 25.38 8.70
C PRO A 56 14.89 24.96 8.46
N VAL A 57 14.52 23.82 9.01
CA VAL A 57 13.15 23.28 8.98
C VAL A 57 12.73 22.87 10.40
N ILE A 58 11.44 22.64 10.59
CA ILE A 58 10.95 21.95 11.79
C ILE A 58 10.95 20.44 11.50
N PHE A 59 11.52 19.65 12.38
CA PHE A 59 11.64 18.19 12.15
C PHE A 59 10.27 17.52 12.03
N GLY A 60 9.27 17.98 12.79
CA GLY A 60 7.89 17.53 12.62
C GLY A 60 7.34 17.77 11.22
N HIS A 61 7.69 18.90 10.57
CA HIS A 61 7.31 19.17 9.19
C HIS A 61 7.99 18.20 8.20
N GLU A 62 9.26 17.88 8.44
CA GLU A 62 10.01 16.87 7.67
C GLU A 62 9.36 15.48 7.77
N LEU A 63 8.91 15.08 8.96
CA LEU A 63 8.21 13.82 9.18
C LEU A 63 6.81 13.80 8.56
N ALA A 64 6.09 14.93 8.61
CA ALA A 64 4.72 15.04 8.11
C ALA A 64 4.62 14.80 6.59
N LYS A 65 5.67 15.05 5.80
CA LYS A 65 5.66 14.77 4.35
C LYS A 65 5.34 13.30 4.05
N HIS A 66 5.83 12.38 4.89
CA HIS A 66 5.54 10.96 4.76
C HIS A 66 4.10 10.62 5.10
N ALA A 67 3.53 11.22 6.16
CA ALA A 67 2.12 11.06 6.47
C ALA A 67 1.24 11.51 5.29
N HIS A 68 1.55 12.65 4.68
CA HIS A 68 0.84 13.14 3.49
C HIS A 68 0.99 12.21 2.27
N ALA A 69 2.12 11.54 2.10
CA ALA A 69 2.29 10.56 1.03
C ALA A 69 1.38 9.34 1.24
N ILE A 70 1.34 8.80 2.45
CA ILE A 70 0.48 7.66 2.83
C ILE A 70 -1.01 8.06 2.76
N SER A 71 -1.38 9.28 3.17
CA SER A 71 -2.75 9.79 3.05
C SER A 71 -3.25 9.74 1.60
N ARG A 72 -2.43 10.15 0.64
CA ARG A 72 -2.76 10.03 -0.78
C ARG A 72 -2.87 8.59 -1.28
N ASP A 73 -2.15 7.65 -0.68
CA ASP A 73 -2.27 6.23 -1.02
C ASP A 73 -3.57 5.64 -0.48
N ILE A 74 -3.97 6.03 0.73
CA ILE A 74 -5.27 5.67 1.31
C ILE A 74 -6.42 6.17 0.43
N GLU A 75 -6.35 7.43 -0.01
CA GLU A 75 -7.35 8.00 -0.92
C GLU A 75 -7.44 7.23 -2.25
N ARG A 76 -6.28 6.88 -2.85
CA ARG A 76 -6.24 6.06 -4.07
C ARG A 76 -6.89 4.69 -3.86
N LEU A 77 -6.62 4.05 -2.73
CA LEU A 77 -7.20 2.74 -2.40
C LEU A 77 -8.72 2.82 -2.26
N GLN A 78 -9.24 3.86 -1.61
CA GLN A 78 -10.68 4.10 -1.49
C GLN A 78 -11.33 4.32 -2.84
N GLN A 79 -10.75 5.16 -3.69
CA GLN A 79 -11.24 5.42 -5.05
C GLN A 79 -11.18 4.18 -5.94
N TRP A 80 -10.14 3.35 -5.78
CA TRP A 80 -10.06 2.05 -6.46
C TRP A 80 -11.20 1.13 -6.03
N TRP A 81 -11.47 1.04 -4.75
CA TRP A 81 -12.57 0.23 -4.20
C TRP A 81 -13.93 0.61 -4.80
N GLU A 82 -14.23 1.89 -4.86
CA GLU A 82 -15.47 2.39 -5.46
C GLU A 82 -15.59 2.00 -6.94
N ARG A 83 -14.53 2.11 -7.72
CA ARG A 83 -14.53 1.75 -9.14
C ARG A 83 -14.65 0.25 -9.38
N THR A 84 -14.09 -0.56 -8.50
CA THR A 84 -14.05 -2.03 -8.65
C THR A 84 -15.26 -2.73 -8.03
N GLY A 85 -16.14 -1.99 -7.36
CA GLY A 85 -17.37 -2.51 -6.75
C GLY A 85 -18.45 -2.93 -7.76
N VAL A 86 -18.06 -3.38 -8.95
CA VAL A 86 -18.94 -3.82 -10.04
C VAL A 86 -18.81 -5.33 -10.23
N SER A 87 -19.91 -6.08 -10.09
CA SER A 87 -19.88 -7.53 -10.18
C SER A 87 -19.87 -8.02 -11.63
N PRO A 88 -18.93 -8.90 -12.01
CA PRO A 88 -18.95 -9.57 -13.32
C PRO A 88 -19.90 -10.77 -13.35
N LEU A 89 -20.50 -11.15 -12.22
CA LEU A 89 -21.32 -12.34 -12.11
C LEU A 89 -22.57 -12.21 -12.98
N GLY A 90 -22.86 -13.26 -13.75
CA GLY A 90 -23.94 -13.27 -14.74
C GLY A 90 -23.46 -13.07 -16.18
N ALA A 91 -22.17 -12.69 -16.38
CA ALA A 91 -21.59 -12.57 -17.71
C ALA A 91 -21.45 -13.92 -18.46
N GLY A 92 -21.47 -15.02 -17.72
CA GLY A 92 -21.28 -16.37 -18.28
C GLY A 92 -19.88 -16.52 -18.88
N ALA A 93 -19.77 -17.32 -19.92
CA ALA A 93 -18.48 -17.51 -20.60
C ALA A 93 -18.13 -16.34 -21.55
N LEU A 94 -19.12 -15.54 -21.99
CA LEU A 94 -18.92 -14.44 -22.93
C LEU A 94 -20.04 -13.40 -22.85
N SER A 95 -21.32 -13.80 -23.15
CA SER A 95 -22.42 -12.88 -23.39
C SER A 95 -23.68 -13.21 -22.55
N GLY A 96 -23.47 -13.59 -21.29
CA GLY A 96 -24.56 -13.93 -20.38
C GLY A 96 -24.99 -15.39 -20.47
N SER A 97 -26.20 -15.68 -19.95
CA SER A 97 -26.78 -17.02 -19.86
C SER A 97 -28.22 -16.99 -20.33
N ALA A 98 -28.65 -18.09 -20.98
CA ALA A 98 -30.05 -18.31 -21.33
C ALA A 98 -30.91 -18.78 -20.12
N LEU A 99 -30.27 -19.10 -18.99
CA LEU A 99 -30.96 -19.44 -17.76
C LEU A 99 -31.41 -18.16 -17.05
N SER A 100 -32.52 -18.25 -16.32
CA SER A 100 -33.08 -17.14 -15.54
C SER A 100 -32.13 -16.78 -14.39
N GLN A 101 -31.18 -15.91 -14.66
CA GLN A 101 -30.26 -15.33 -13.69
C GLN A 101 -30.53 -13.83 -13.60
N ASP A 102 -30.44 -13.29 -12.39
CA ASP A 102 -30.50 -11.85 -12.14
C ASP A 102 -29.14 -11.36 -11.66
N PRO A 103 -28.32 -10.79 -12.55
CA PRO A 103 -26.99 -10.27 -12.21
C PRO A 103 -27.05 -9.14 -11.20
N VAL A 104 -28.11 -8.32 -11.25
CA VAL A 104 -28.27 -7.17 -10.35
C VAL A 104 -28.56 -7.66 -8.93
N LEU A 105 -29.50 -8.61 -8.77
CA LEU A 105 -29.79 -9.22 -7.48
C LEU A 105 -28.55 -9.94 -6.92
N SER A 106 -27.81 -10.65 -7.76
CA SER A 106 -26.58 -11.34 -7.37
C SER A 106 -25.51 -10.36 -6.89
N ALA A 107 -25.30 -9.27 -7.62
CA ALA A 107 -24.37 -8.22 -7.25
C ALA A 107 -24.70 -7.62 -5.88
N HIS A 108 -25.95 -7.20 -5.67
CA HIS A 108 -26.38 -6.64 -4.39
C HIS A 108 -26.31 -7.64 -3.24
N THR A 109 -26.65 -8.91 -3.47
CA THR A 109 -26.57 -9.96 -2.45
C THR A 109 -25.12 -10.21 -2.00
N LEU A 110 -24.16 -10.02 -2.90
CA LEU A 110 -22.73 -10.17 -2.63
C LEU A 110 -22.06 -8.89 -2.12
N GLY A 111 -22.81 -7.77 -2.03
CA GLY A 111 -22.28 -6.50 -1.52
C GLY A 111 -21.59 -5.63 -2.57
N PHE A 112 -21.73 -5.92 -3.87
CA PHE A 112 -21.26 -5.03 -4.94
C PHE A 112 -22.22 -3.85 -5.12
N HIS A 113 -21.72 -2.74 -5.64
CA HIS A 113 -22.51 -1.54 -5.92
C HIS A 113 -23.45 -1.74 -7.11
N SER A 114 -23.00 -2.48 -8.13
CA SER A 114 -23.73 -2.74 -9.36
C SER A 114 -23.26 -4.04 -10.03
N SER A 115 -23.94 -4.45 -11.08
CA SER A 115 -23.50 -5.48 -12.03
C SER A 115 -22.88 -4.83 -13.27
N ALA A 116 -21.95 -5.54 -13.92
CA ALA A 116 -21.34 -5.08 -15.16
C ALA A 116 -22.38 -4.92 -16.29
N GLU A 117 -22.30 -3.80 -17.02
CA GLU A 117 -23.22 -3.48 -18.12
C GLU A 117 -22.92 -4.30 -19.39
N ASN A 118 -21.65 -4.56 -19.65
CA ASN A 118 -21.20 -5.33 -20.81
C ASN A 118 -20.58 -6.64 -20.38
N SER A 119 -21.24 -7.76 -20.67
CA SER A 119 -20.80 -9.09 -20.24
C SER A 119 -19.47 -9.52 -20.90
N ILE A 120 -19.23 -9.13 -22.14
CA ILE A 120 -18.00 -9.48 -22.87
C ILE A 120 -16.81 -8.76 -22.24
N ASP A 121 -16.98 -7.49 -21.90
CA ASP A 121 -15.95 -6.71 -21.19
C ASP A 121 -15.72 -7.26 -19.79
N ALA A 122 -16.78 -7.56 -19.05
CA ALA A 122 -16.70 -8.13 -17.70
C ALA A 122 -15.90 -9.45 -17.63
N VAL A 123 -15.99 -10.29 -18.69
CA VAL A 123 -15.23 -11.55 -18.77
C VAL A 123 -13.74 -11.30 -18.98
N ARG A 124 -13.37 -10.27 -19.75
CA ARG A 124 -11.97 -9.99 -20.09
C ARG A 124 -11.28 -9.01 -19.15
N ASP A 125 -12.02 -8.13 -18.48
CA ASP A 125 -11.45 -7.05 -17.67
C ASP A 125 -10.53 -7.58 -16.56
N ARG A 126 -9.39 -6.93 -16.44
CA ARG A 126 -8.40 -7.12 -15.37
C ARG A 126 -7.82 -5.78 -14.91
N ASP A 127 -8.44 -4.67 -15.31
CA ASP A 127 -7.97 -3.32 -14.98
C ASP A 127 -7.93 -3.12 -13.47
N PHE A 128 -8.91 -3.67 -12.75
CA PHE A 128 -8.94 -3.63 -11.29
C PHE A 128 -7.67 -4.20 -10.64
N ALA A 129 -7.13 -5.29 -11.20
CA ALA A 129 -5.91 -5.90 -10.69
C ALA A 129 -4.67 -5.06 -11.01
N ALA A 130 -4.60 -4.48 -12.22
CA ALA A 130 -3.52 -3.59 -12.63
C ALA A 130 -3.53 -2.29 -11.79
N GLU A 131 -4.69 -1.71 -11.55
CA GLU A 131 -4.86 -0.53 -10.69
C GLU A 131 -4.45 -0.81 -9.24
N PHE A 132 -4.85 -1.96 -8.68
CA PHE A 132 -4.41 -2.34 -7.34
C PHE A 132 -2.88 -2.49 -7.26
N LEU A 133 -2.26 -3.16 -8.24
CA LEU A 133 -0.80 -3.29 -8.26
C LEU A 133 -0.10 -1.94 -8.45
N PHE A 134 -0.70 -1.00 -9.19
CA PHE A 134 -0.19 0.37 -9.29
C PHE A 134 -0.21 1.07 -7.92
N ILE A 135 -1.29 0.97 -7.18
CA ILE A 135 -1.39 1.53 -5.82
C ILE A 135 -0.35 0.88 -4.91
N ALA A 136 -0.25 -0.45 -4.93
CA ALA A 136 0.73 -1.19 -4.14
C ALA A 136 2.18 -0.80 -4.49
N ALA A 137 2.47 -0.57 -5.78
CA ALA A 137 3.78 -0.11 -6.22
C ALA A 137 4.09 1.30 -5.70
N LEU A 138 3.12 2.24 -5.73
CA LEU A 138 3.30 3.58 -5.15
C LEU A 138 3.51 3.54 -3.64
N VAL A 139 2.73 2.73 -2.92
CA VAL A 139 2.96 2.50 -1.48
C VAL A 139 4.39 1.98 -1.27
N GLY A 140 4.83 1.02 -2.09
CA GLY A 140 6.21 0.53 -2.05
C GLY A 140 7.25 1.64 -2.25
N VAL A 141 7.02 2.55 -3.20
CA VAL A 141 7.89 3.73 -3.43
C VAL A 141 7.93 4.62 -2.19
N HIS A 142 6.79 4.94 -1.59
CA HIS A 142 6.75 5.78 -0.39
C HIS A 142 7.41 5.09 0.81
N LEU A 143 7.20 3.79 1.01
CA LEU A 143 7.90 3.01 2.03
C LEU A 143 9.40 2.96 1.80
N SER A 144 9.84 2.89 0.54
CA SER A 144 11.26 2.96 0.18
C SER A 144 11.87 4.31 0.53
N GLN A 145 11.16 5.41 0.28
CA GLN A 145 11.62 6.76 0.64
C GLN A 145 11.73 6.93 2.16
N ILE A 146 10.74 6.46 2.91
CA ILE A 146 10.81 6.43 4.38
C ILE A 146 12.02 5.61 4.83
N GLY A 147 12.19 4.41 4.27
CA GLY A 147 13.30 3.52 4.62
C GLY A 147 14.67 4.12 4.31
N GLU A 148 14.81 4.85 3.18
CA GLU A 148 16.04 5.56 2.82
C GLU A 148 16.41 6.59 3.87
N GLU A 149 15.49 7.48 4.23
CA GLU A 149 15.76 8.55 5.19
C GLU A 149 16.04 8.00 6.59
N TRP A 150 15.28 7.00 7.04
CA TRP A 150 15.55 6.36 8.33
C TRP A 150 16.90 5.66 8.37
N THR A 151 17.33 5.07 7.25
CA THR A 151 18.68 4.50 7.13
C THR A 151 19.74 5.58 7.27
N ILE A 152 19.59 6.73 6.61
CA ILE A 152 20.51 7.87 6.71
C ILE A 152 20.50 8.44 8.12
N TRP A 153 19.32 8.70 8.69
CA TRP A 153 19.19 9.30 10.02
C TRP A 153 19.71 8.41 11.16
N ALA A 154 19.74 7.09 10.95
CA ALA A 154 20.26 6.13 11.92
C ALA A 154 21.77 5.98 11.88
N THR A 155 22.47 6.60 10.91
CA THR A 155 23.93 6.57 10.85
C THR A 155 24.57 7.35 12.00
N THR A 156 25.81 7.03 12.32
CA THR A 156 26.59 7.77 13.32
C THR A 156 26.81 9.23 12.92
N GLU A 157 26.91 9.48 11.61
CA GLU A 157 27.14 10.81 11.01
C GLU A 157 25.93 11.73 11.21
N PHE A 158 24.70 11.22 11.05
CA PHE A 158 23.47 11.99 11.28
C PHE A 158 23.01 11.92 12.74
N GLY A 159 22.90 10.71 13.29
CA GLY A 159 22.52 10.49 14.70
C GLY A 159 21.11 10.99 15.07
N TRP A 160 20.20 11.16 14.09
CA TRP A 160 18.87 11.73 14.32
C TRP A 160 17.86 10.68 14.76
N ALA A 161 18.06 9.43 14.34
CA ALA A 161 17.17 8.32 14.69
C ALA A 161 17.94 7.22 15.42
N LYS A 162 17.34 6.73 16.50
CA LYS A 162 17.82 5.53 17.20
C LYS A 162 16.74 4.46 17.10
N LEU A 163 17.04 3.41 16.33
CA LEU A 163 16.13 2.30 16.16
C LEU A 163 16.10 1.41 17.42
N ASN A 164 14.92 0.86 17.72
CA ASN A 164 14.77 -0.12 18.79
C ASN A 164 15.47 -1.42 18.40
N ASP A 165 16.04 -2.12 19.38
CA ASP A 165 16.77 -3.38 19.17
C ASP A 165 15.90 -4.48 18.58
N ALA A 166 14.58 -4.47 18.83
CA ALA A 166 13.63 -5.40 18.23
C ALA A 166 13.50 -5.27 16.70
N TYR A 167 13.94 -4.14 16.13
CA TYR A 167 13.84 -3.82 14.69
C TYR A 167 15.22 -3.59 14.05
N SER A 168 16.28 -4.08 14.70
CA SER A 168 17.66 -3.89 14.27
C SER A 168 18.42 -5.18 14.45
N THR A 169 19.36 -5.47 13.58
CA THR A 169 20.31 -6.58 13.76
C THR A 169 21.67 -6.07 14.15
N GLY A 170 22.38 -6.87 14.94
CA GLY A 170 23.77 -6.63 15.29
C GLY A 170 24.72 -7.31 14.30
N SER A 171 26.00 -7.26 14.64
CA SER A 171 27.04 -8.03 13.97
C SER A 171 27.62 -9.05 14.94
N SER A 172 27.91 -10.26 14.46
CA SER A 172 28.57 -11.30 15.25
C SER A 172 30.04 -10.95 15.62
N ILE A 173 30.66 -10.03 14.85
CA ILE A 173 32.06 -9.64 15.00
C ILE A 173 32.20 -8.23 15.61
N MET A 174 31.23 -7.34 15.31
CA MET A 174 31.28 -5.93 15.74
C MET A 174 30.14 -5.65 16.73
N PRO A 175 30.39 -5.75 18.04
CA PRO A 175 29.31 -5.61 19.06
C PRO A 175 28.59 -4.26 19.05
N GLN A 176 29.27 -3.21 18.60
CA GLN A 176 28.73 -1.85 18.51
C GLN A 176 27.86 -1.63 17.27
N LYS A 177 27.92 -2.52 16.27
CA LYS A 177 27.21 -2.35 15.01
C LYS A 177 25.73 -2.66 15.18
N LYS A 178 24.89 -1.77 14.64
CA LYS A 178 23.45 -1.87 14.65
C LYS A 178 22.90 -1.47 13.28
N ASN A 179 22.24 -2.41 12.62
CA ASN A 179 21.76 -2.22 11.26
C ASN A 179 20.28 -1.86 11.25
N PRO A 180 19.81 -0.93 10.41
CA PRO A 180 18.42 -0.53 10.28
C PRO A 180 17.64 -1.49 9.34
N ASP A 181 17.63 -2.79 9.66
CA ASP A 181 17.15 -3.85 8.75
C ASP A 181 15.74 -3.63 8.23
N ILE A 182 14.81 -3.17 9.08
CA ILE A 182 13.43 -2.95 8.65
C ILE A 182 13.36 -1.84 7.59
N ALA A 183 14.14 -0.77 7.75
CA ALA A 183 14.23 0.31 6.79
C ALA A 183 14.87 -0.17 5.46
N GLU A 184 15.94 -0.94 5.55
CA GLU A 184 16.60 -1.53 4.38
C GLU A 184 15.70 -2.53 3.65
N LEU A 185 14.94 -3.37 4.36
CA LEU A 185 13.98 -4.30 3.79
C LEU A 185 12.82 -3.59 3.09
N ALA A 186 12.32 -2.48 3.64
CA ALA A 186 11.30 -1.66 2.98
C ALA A 186 11.79 -1.17 1.61
N ARG A 187 13.04 -0.69 1.54
CA ARG A 187 13.69 -0.30 0.28
C ARG A 187 13.83 -1.48 -0.68
N GLY A 188 14.39 -2.59 -0.20
CA GLY A 188 14.67 -3.75 -1.05
C GLY A 188 13.42 -4.40 -1.64
N LYS A 189 12.33 -4.48 -0.86
CA LYS A 189 11.09 -5.13 -1.29
C LYS A 189 10.21 -4.27 -2.22
N SER A 190 10.36 -2.96 -2.19
CA SER A 190 9.58 -2.06 -3.05
C SER A 190 9.80 -2.32 -4.54
N GLY A 191 11.02 -2.67 -4.94
CA GLY A 191 11.36 -3.00 -6.32
C GLY A 191 10.55 -4.19 -6.87
N ARG A 192 10.21 -5.17 -6.01
CA ARG A 192 9.38 -6.30 -6.43
C ARG A 192 7.97 -5.86 -6.80
N LEU A 193 7.34 -4.99 -6.02
CA LEU A 193 6.00 -4.48 -6.31
C LEU A 193 5.93 -3.75 -7.65
N ILE A 194 6.97 -2.98 -7.98
CA ILE A 194 7.11 -2.30 -9.28
C ILE A 194 7.25 -3.34 -10.41
N GLY A 195 8.07 -4.36 -10.19
CA GLY A 195 8.27 -5.45 -11.14
C GLY A 195 6.99 -6.24 -11.40
N ASP A 196 6.22 -6.56 -10.36
CA ASP A 196 4.96 -7.31 -10.46
C ASP A 196 3.90 -6.53 -11.25
N LEU A 197 3.78 -5.20 -11.06
CA LEU A 197 2.94 -4.33 -11.88
C LEU A 197 3.35 -4.40 -13.36
N THR A 198 4.63 -4.25 -13.64
CA THR A 198 5.15 -4.30 -15.01
C THR A 198 4.88 -5.66 -15.66
N ALA A 199 5.10 -6.75 -14.93
CA ALA A 199 4.85 -8.11 -15.41
C ALA A 199 3.37 -8.34 -15.75
N LEU A 200 2.44 -7.85 -14.90
CA LEU A 200 1.01 -7.93 -15.18
C LEU A 200 0.65 -7.15 -16.44
N LEU A 201 1.09 -5.91 -16.58
CA LEU A 201 0.81 -5.09 -17.78
C LEU A 201 1.35 -5.73 -19.07
N VAL A 202 2.54 -6.33 -19.03
CA VAL A 202 3.09 -7.10 -20.15
C VAL A 202 2.22 -8.31 -20.48
N THR A 203 1.68 -9.00 -19.49
CA THR A 203 0.78 -10.13 -19.68
C THR A 203 -0.55 -9.70 -20.30
N LEU A 204 -1.10 -8.56 -19.87
CA LEU A 204 -2.42 -8.09 -20.32
C LEU A 204 -2.42 -7.44 -21.71
N LYS A 205 -1.28 -7.03 -22.24
CA LYS A 205 -1.21 -6.30 -23.51
C LYS A 205 -1.66 -7.10 -24.75
N GLY A 206 -1.84 -8.41 -24.64
CA GLY A 206 -2.22 -9.30 -25.74
C GLY A 206 -1.05 -10.00 -26.39
#